data_35de6372731d6ff2422e58e44d7452a6
#
_entry.id   35de6372731d6ff2422e58e44d7452a6
#
_cell.length_a   1.000
_cell.length_b   1.000
_cell.length_c   1.000
_cell.angle_alpha   90.00
_cell.angle_beta   90.00
_cell.angle_gamma   90.00
#
_symmetry.space_group_name_H-M   'P 1'
#
loop_
_entity.id
_entity.type
_entity.pdbx_description
1 polymer ?
#
loop_
_entity_poly.entity_id
_entity_poly.type
_entity_poly.pdbx_seq_one_letter_code
_entity_poly.pdbx_strand_id
1 'polypeptide(L)'
;MVNPKSELFEQHPDWAIHDENREIYYYRNQLVLDLSNPKVQDYVYSVIENLMKENPDIAFFKWDCNSPITNIYSPYLKNKQGNMYIDHIRGIYNVMKRVNKNYPDVPMMLCSGGGARCDYEALKYFTEFWCSDNTDPIERIYIQWGFSQFFPAKAMCAHVTSWNKNTSVKFRTDVASMCKLGFDIGLKDMSAEELEYCQTAVSNWKRLNPAIMDGDQYRLVSPYESNHMA
;
A
#
# COMPACT_ATOMS: atom_id res chain seq x y z
N MET A 1 -10.66 -1.62 8.58
CA MET A 1 -10.54 -2.52 9.76
C MET A 1 -11.19 -1.83 10.95
N VAL A 2 -11.71 -2.59 11.91
CA VAL A 2 -12.36 -2.07 13.12
C VAL A 2 -11.81 -2.77 14.36
N ASN A 3 -11.59 -2.00 15.42
CA ASN A 3 -11.21 -2.55 16.71
C ASN A 3 -12.46 -3.01 17.46
N PRO A 4 -12.48 -4.20 18.10
CA PRO A 4 -13.65 -4.69 18.84
C PRO A 4 -14.06 -3.83 20.06
N LYS A 5 -13.17 -2.93 20.52
CA LYS A 5 -13.43 -1.97 21.60
C LYS A 5 -13.78 -0.57 21.10
N SER A 6 -13.97 -0.40 19.79
CA SER A 6 -14.35 0.91 19.22
C SER A 6 -15.84 1.14 19.28
N GLU A 7 -16.23 2.39 19.37
CA GLU A 7 -17.63 2.82 19.30
C GLU A 7 -18.32 2.31 18.02
N LEU A 8 -17.61 2.31 16.90
CA LEU A 8 -18.11 1.79 15.64
C LEU A 8 -18.54 0.31 15.74
N PHE A 9 -17.71 -0.53 16.39
CA PHE A 9 -18.05 -1.95 16.55
C PHE A 9 -19.18 -2.15 17.57
N GLU A 10 -19.23 -1.36 18.62
CA GLU A 10 -20.32 -1.39 19.60
C GLU A 10 -21.68 -1.05 18.97
N GLN A 11 -21.70 -0.03 18.09
CA GLN A 11 -22.93 0.39 17.41
C GLN A 11 -23.31 -0.53 16.23
N HIS A 12 -22.33 -1.09 15.54
CA HIS A 12 -22.50 -1.86 14.32
C HIS A 12 -21.63 -3.12 14.29
N PRO A 13 -21.86 -4.11 15.18
CA PRO A 13 -21.11 -5.36 15.17
C PRO A 13 -21.32 -6.13 13.87
N ASP A 14 -22.52 -6.01 13.25
CA ASP A 14 -22.89 -6.62 11.98
C ASP A 14 -22.13 -6.04 10.76
N TRP A 15 -21.36 -4.97 10.95
CA TRP A 15 -20.52 -4.39 9.88
C TRP A 15 -19.14 -5.04 9.78
N ALA A 16 -18.77 -5.88 10.71
CA ALA A 16 -17.52 -6.63 10.65
C ALA A 16 -17.76 -8.04 10.10
N ILE A 17 -16.78 -8.56 9.37
CA ILE A 17 -16.79 -9.95 8.87
C ILE A 17 -16.54 -10.88 10.05
N HIS A 18 -17.57 -11.55 10.53
CA HIS A 18 -17.52 -12.58 11.56
C HIS A 18 -18.84 -13.36 11.65
N ASP A 19 -18.78 -14.57 12.16
CA ASP A 19 -19.96 -15.41 12.47
C ASP A 19 -20.26 -15.32 13.97
N GLU A 20 -21.43 -14.84 14.34
CA GLU A 20 -21.89 -14.71 15.73
C GLU A 20 -21.91 -16.05 16.49
N ASN A 21 -22.03 -17.16 15.77
CA ASN A 21 -22.10 -18.51 16.35
C ASN A 21 -20.73 -19.19 16.48
N ARG A 22 -19.64 -18.49 16.20
CA ARG A 22 -18.28 -19.00 16.26
C ARG A 22 -17.39 -18.12 17.11
N GLU A 23 -16.36 -18.72 17.70
CA GLU A 23 -15.29 -17.97 18.35
C GLU A 23 -14.60 -17.06 17.33
N ILE A 24 -14.47 -15.76 17.68
CA ILE A 24 -13.89 -14.76 16.81
C ILE A 24 -12.37 -14.78 16.99
N TYR A 25 -11.64 -14.94 15.89
CA TYR A 25 -10.20 -14.73 15.86
C TYR A 25 -9.86 -13.29 15.48
N TYR A 26 -9.22 -12.57 16.38
CA TYR A 26 -8.80 -11.19 16.19
C TYR A 26 -7.35 -11.13 15.71
N TYR A 27 -7.17 -10.84 14.41
CA TYR A 27 -5.84 -10.57 13.88
C TYR A 27 -5.44 -9.13 14.22
N ARG A 28 -4.31 -8.96 14.93
CA ARG A 28 -3.83 -7.64 15.42
C ARG A 28 -4.88 -6.88 16.24
N ASN A 29 -5.73 -7.59 17.00
CA ASN A 29 -6.87 -7.03 17.75
C ASN A 29 -7.87 -6.26 16.87
N GLN A 30 -8.08 -6.70 15.65
CA GLN A 30 -8.96 -6.04 14.67
C GLN A 30 -9.80 -7.06 13.91
N LEU A 31 -10.93 -6.58 13.36
CA LEU A 31 -11.76 -7.26 12.40
C LEU A 31 -11.78 -6.50 11.08
N VAL A 32 -12.07 -7.19 9.99
CA VAL A 32 -12.25 -6.58 8.67
C VAL A 32 -13.68 -6.07 8.55
N LEU A 33 -13.85 -4.83 8.13
CA LEU A 33 -15.18 -4.28 7.79
C LEU A 33 -15.72 -4.97 6.53
N ASP A 34 -16.99 -5.33 6.56
CA ASP A 34 -17.66 -6.03 5.47
C ASP A 34 -18.02 -5.09 4.32
N LEU A 35 -17.13 -4.92 3.35
CA LEU A 35 -17.38 -4.08 2.18
C LEU A 35 -18.33 -4.70 1.15
N SER A 36 -18.83 -5.93 1.36
CA SER A 36 -19.97 -6.43 0.60
C SER A 36 -21.27 -5.68 0.97
N ASN A 37 -21.32 -5.06 2.14
CA ASN A 37 -22.43 -4.25 2.63
C ASN A 37 -22.33 -2.78 2.13
N PRO A 38 -23.29 -2.29 1.32
CA PRO A 38 -23.27 -0.90 0.84
C PRO A 38 -23.23 0.16 1.95
N LYS A 39 -23.85 -0.09 3.10
CA LYS A 39 -23.81 0.84 4.25
C LYS A 39 -22.38 1.00 4.78
N VAL A 40 -21.62 -0.09 4.80
CA VAL A 40 -20.21 -0.07 5.20
C VAL A 40 -19.37 0.67 4.16
N GLN A 41 -19.66 0.50 2.87
CA GLN A 41 -19.01 1.28 1.80
C GLN A 41 -19.29 2.78 1.98
N ASP A 42 -20.53 3.17 2.28
CA ASP A 42 -20.90 4.56 2.52
C ASP A 42 -20.19 5.15 3.74
N TYR A 43 -20.11 4.40 4.82
CA TYR A 43 -19.36 4.81 6.01
C TYR A 43 -17.88 5.00 5.70
N VAL A 44 -17.22 4.03 5.06
CA VAL A 44 -15.80 4.12 4.73
C VAL A 44 -15.52 5.30 3.79
N TYR A 45 -16.40 5.54 2.81
CA TYR A 45 -16.31 6.71 1.95
C TYR A 45 -16.45 8.02 2.76
N SER A 46 -17.43 8.09 3.67
CA SER A 46 -17.65 9.30 4.48
C SER A 46 -16.45 9.66 5.37
N VAL A 47 -15.71 8.68 5.86
CA VAL A 47 -14.49 8.93 6.64
C VAL A 47 -13.46 9.69 5.80
N ILE A 48 -13.26 9.29 4.54
CA ILE A 48 -12.32 9.97 3.63
C ILE A 48 -12.87 11.34 3.26
N GLU A 49 -14.15 11.42 2.91
CA GLU A 49 -14.78 12.68 2.51
C GLU A 49 -14.71 13.74 3.63
N ASN A 50 -14.96 13.35 4.88
CA ASN A 50 -14.86 14.25 6.02
C ASN A 50 -13.40 14.69 6.23
N LEU A 51 -12.46 13.75 6.17
CA LEU A 51 -11.03 14.06 6.30
C LEU A 51 -10.57 15.07 5.24
N MET A 52 -11.00 14.90 4.00
CA MET A 52 -10.68 15.82 2.89
C MET A 52 -11.34 17.18 3.05
N LYS A 53 -12.59 17.24 3.54
CA LYS A 53 -13.29 18.51 3.79
C LYS A 53 -12.65 19.31 4.95
N GLU A 54 -12.22 18.61 5.99
CA GLU A 54 -11.56 19.22 7.15
C GLU A 54 -10.10 19.63 6.84
N ASN A 55 -9.47 18.96 5.89
CA ASN A 55 -8.06 19.15 5.53
C ASN A 55 -7.91 19.25 4.00
N PRO A 56 -8.29 20.37 3.37
CA PRO A 56 -8.31 20.51 1.92
C PRO A 56 -6.91 20.48 1.28
N ASP A 57 -5.86 20.66 2.08
CA ASP A 57 -4.47 20.65 1.62
C ASP A 57 -3.84 19.24 1.60
N ILE A 58 -4.60 18.18 1.88
CA ILE A 58 -4.11 16.81 1.74
C ILE A 58 -3.75 16.54 0.28
N ALA A 59 -2.47 16.28 0.04
CA ALA A 59 -1.90 16.06 -1.28
C ALA A 59 -1.62 14.58 -1.62
N PHE A 60 -1.81 13.66 -0.66
CA PHE A 60 -1.49 12.24 -0.83
C PHE A 60 -2.15 11.37 0.24
N PHE A 61 -2.59 10.16 -0.16
CA PHE A 61 -3.07 9.13 0.76
C PHE A 61 -2.28 7.84 0.63
N LYS A 62 -1.86 7.27 1.77
CA LYS A 62 -1.51 5.86 1.85
C LYS A 62 -2.72 5.11 2.41
N TRP A 63 -3.34 4.29 1.57
CA TRP A 63 -4.44 3.43 1.96
C TRP A 63 -3.92 2.08 2.42
N ASP A 64 -4.09 1.80 3.71
CA ASP A 64 -3.54 0.61 4.33
C ASP A 64 -4.63 -0.34 4.81
N CYS A 65 -4.59 -1.61 4.38
CA CYS A 65 -5.57 -2.66 4.71
C CYS A 65 -4.89 -3.97 5.13
N ASN A 66 -4.20 -3.93 6.27
CA ASN A 66 -3.27 -4.96 6.74
C ASN A 66 -3.91 -6.22 7.32
N SER A 67 -5.22 -6.30 7.49
CA SER A 67 -5.83 -7.49 8.09
C SER A 67 -6.32 -8.47 7.04
N PRO A 68 -5.90 -9.74 7.08
CA PRO A 68 -6.54 -10.80 6.31
C PRO A 68 -7.96 -11.06 6.83
N ILE A 69 -8.81 -11.62 5.98
CA ILE A 69 -10.15 -12.09 6.37
C ILE A 69 -9.98 -13.48 7.02
N THR A 70 -10.00 -13.52 8.34
CA THR A 70 -9.80 -14.75 9.12
C THR A 70 -11.12 -15.38 9.57
N ASN A 71 -12.15 -14.58 9.79
CA ASN A 71 -13.50 -15.03 10.18
C ASN A 71 -14.40 -14.99 8.94
N ILE A 72 -14.43 -16.08 8.19
CA ILE A 72 -15.03 -16.12 6.83
C ILE A 72 -16.54 -16.22 6.90
N TYR A 73 -17.21 -15.12 7.24
CA TYR A 73 -18.66 -15.00 7.22
C TYR A 73 -19.08 -13.52 7.15
N SER A 74 -19.95 -13.20 6.20
CA SER A 74 -20.56 -11.87 6.06
C SER A 74 -21.95 -11.86 6.68
N PRO A 75 -22.20 -11.11 7.76
CA PRO A 75 -23.56 -10.96 8.31
C PRO A 75 -24.54 -10.37 7.30
N TYR A 76 -24.07 -9.55 6.37
CA TYR A 76 -24.87 -8.93 5.31
C TYR A 76 -25.31 -9.92 4.24
N LEU A 77 -24.41 -10.80 3.78
CA LEU A 77 -24.69 -11.71 2.64
C LEU A 77 -25.62 -12.87 2.99
N LYS A 78 -25.81 -13.19 4.26
CA LYS A 78 -26.72 -14.26 4.74
C LYS A 78 -26.43 -15.59 4.02
N ASN A 79 -27.34 -16.03 3.15
CA ASN A 79 -27.23 -17.29 2.39
C ASN A 79 -26.33 -17.21 1.14
N LYS A 80 -25.78 -16.03 0.82
CA LYS A 80 -24.89 -15.81 -0.33
C LYS A 80 -23.40 -15.79 0.04
N GLN A 81 -23.02 -16.53 1.07
CA GLN A 81 -21.62 -16.52 1.59
C GLN A 81 -20.57 -16.85 0.54
N GLY A 82 -20.89 -17.65 -0.48
CA GLY A 82 -19.98 -17.95 -1.59
C GLY A 82 -19.53 -16.71 -2.40
N ASN A 83 -20.24 -15.60 -2.29
CA ASN A 83 -19.89 -14.34 -2.98
C ASN A 83 -19.00 -13.44 -2.13
N MET A 84 -18.73 -13.77 -0.86
CA MET A 84 -18.13 -12.84 0.10
C MET A 84 -16.84 -12.19 -0.39
N TYR A 85 -15.89 -12.97 -0.88
CA TYR A 85 -14.60 -12.41 -1.36
C TYR A 85 -14.77 -11.51 -2.58
N ILE A 86 -15.64 -11.92 -3.53
CA ILE A 86 -15.88 -11.16 -4.76
C ILE A 86 -16.59 -9.85 -4.44
N ASP A 87 -17.65 -9.90 -3.64
CA ASP A 87 -18.44 -8.72 -3.33
C ASP A 87 -17.69 -7.77 -2.38
N HIS A 88 -16.84 -8.29 -1.48
CA HIS A 88 -15.94 -7.48 -0.67
C HIS A 88 -14.92 -6.70 -1.54
N ILE A 89 -14.28 -7.35 -2.51
CA ILE A 89 -13.33 -6.70 -3.41
C ILE A 89 -14.05 -5.67 -4.30
N ARG A 90 -15.21 -6.00 -4.85
CA ARG A 90 -16.04 -5.02 -5.58
C ARG A 90 -16.42 -3.83 -4.71
N GLY A 91 -16.69 -4.07 -3.43
CA GLY A 91 -16.99 -3.02 -2.47
C GLY A 91 -15.85 -2.04 -2.26
N ILE A 92 -14.61 -2.53 -2.11
CA ILE A 92 -13.46 -1.61 -2.00
C ILE A 92 -13.28 -0.79 -3.28
N TYR A 93 -13.40 -1.39 -4.45
CA TYR A 93 -13.28 -0.64 -5.72
C TYR A 93 -14.41 0.38 -5.91
N ASN A 94 -15.62 0.09 -5.44
CA ASN A 94 -16.71 1.08 -5.44
C ASN A 94 -16.37 2.29 -4.56
N VAL A 95 -15.79 2.09 -3.38
CA VAL A 95 -15.33 3.18 -2.52
C VAL A 95 -14.24 3.97 -3.22
N MET A 96 -13.22 3.30 -3.78
CA MET A 96 -12.11 3.95 -4.47
C MET A 96 -12.57 4.76 -5.69
N LYS A 97 -13.51 4.21 -6.48
CA LYS A 97 -14.12 4.91 -7.60
C LYS A 97 -14.78 6.23 -7.19
N ARG A 98 -15.48 6.23 -6.03
CA ARG A 98 -16.10 7.45 -5.49
C ARG A 98 -15.04 8.47 -5.05
N VAL A 99 -13.98 8.00 -4.39
CA VAL A 99 -12.85 8.85 -3.97
C VAL A 99 -12.19 9.50 -5.19
N ASN A 100 -11.79 8.72 -6.19
CA ASN A 100 -11.15 9.25 -7.39
C ASN A 100 -12.05 10.21 -8.17
N LYS A 101 -13.37 9.96 -8.20
CA LYS A 101 -14.31 10.86 -8.87
C LYS A 101 -14.37 12.25 -8.21
N ASN A 102 -14.30 12.29 -6.87
CA ASN A 102 -14.47 13.53 -6.13
C ASN A 102 -13.13 14.22 -5.81
N TYR A 103 -12.03 13.48 -5.81
CA TYR A 103 -10.67 13.94 -5.52
C TYR A 103 -9.67 13.41 -6.56
N PRO A 104 -9.86 13.72 -7.86
CA PRO A 104 -9.07 13.12 -8.96
C PRO A 104 -7.59 13.49 -8.92
N ASP A 105 -7.25 14.63 -8.31
CA ASP A 105 -5.89 15.16 -8.25
C ASP A 105 -5.10 14.68 -7.01
N VAL A 106 -5.72 13.87 -6.15
CA VAL A 106 -5.07 13.34 -4.95
C VAL A 106 -4.59 11.91 -5.21
N PRO A 107 -3.28 11.72 -5.41
CA PRO A 107 -2.72 10.38 -5.62
C PRO A 107 -2.86 9.51 -4.38
N MET A 108 -3.06 8.21 -4.61
CA MET A 108 -3.19 7.22 -3.55
C MET A 108 -2.21 6.07 -3.73
N MET A 109 -1.56 5.70 -2.63
CA MET A 109 -0.75 4.48 -2.54
C MET A 109 -1.57 3.35 -1.90
N LEU A 110 -1.58 2.18 -2.52
CA LEU A 110 -2.15 0.97 -1.91
C LEU A 110 -1.10 0.23 -1.10
N CYS A 111 -1.43 -0.04 0.15
CA CYS A 111 -0.66 -0.90 1.05
C CYS A 111 -1.58 -1.95 1.70
N SER A 112 -1.06 -3.15 1.88
CA SER A 112 -1.74 -4.21 2.62
C SER A 112 -0.71 -5.21 3.15
N GLY A 113 0.04 -4.83 4.19
CA GLY A 113 1.23 -5.58 4.62
C GLY A 113 2.24 -5.71 3.46
N GLY A 114 2.46 -4.63 2.72
CA GLY A 114 3.09 -4.62 1.42
C GLY A 114 2.10 -4.78 0.28
N GLY A 115 2.46 -5.55 -0.75
CA GLY A 115 1.72 -5.69 -2.00
C GLY A 115 0.63 -6.78 -2.04
N ALA A 116 0.11 -7.23 -0.90
CA ALA A 116 -0.82 -8.36 -0.86
C ALA A 116 -2.17 -8.12 -1.58
N ARG A 117 -2.51 -6.87 -1.91
CA ARG A 117 -3.75 -6.52 -2.64
C ARG A 117 -3.48 -5.79 -3.96
N CYS A 118 -2.25 -5.90 -4.48
CA CYS A 118 -1.92 -5.30 -5.77
C CYS A 118 -2.48 -6.16 -6.90
N ASP A 119 -3.30 -5.56 -7.73
CA ASP A 119 -3.81 -6.15 -8.96
C ASP A 119 -4.04 -5.07 -10.05
N TYR A 120 -4.36 -5.50 -11.27
CA TYR A 120 -4.55 -4.56 -12.39
C TYR A 120 -5.82 -3.71 -12.26
N GLU A 121 -6.86 -4.18 -11.57
CA GLU A 121 -8.05 -3.35 -11.32
C GLU A 121 -7.71 -2.21 -10.34
N ALA A 122 -6.86 -2.48 -9.34
CA ALA A 122 -6.39 -1.46 -8.40
C ALA A 122 -5.65 -0.31 -9.08
N LEU A 123 -4.94 -0.55 -10.20
CA LEU A 123 -4.25 0.51 -10.98
C LEU A 123 -5.18 1.57 -11.55
N LYS A 124 -6.51 1.32 -11.61
CA LYS A 124 -7.48 2.33 -12.01
C LYS A 124 -7.70 3.41 -10.93
N TYR A 125 -7.35 3.11 -9.70
CA TYR A 125 -7.66 3.94 -8.53
C TYR A 125 -6.42 4.38 -7.76
N PHE A 126 -5.38 3.54 -7.76
CA PHE A 126 -4.13 3.80 -7.05
C PHE A 126 -3.02 4.16 -8.03
N THR A 127 -2.28 5.18 -7.71
CA THR A 127 -1.15 5.65 -8.52
C THR A 127 0.11 4.84 -8.28
N GLU A 128 0.15 4.13 -7.14
CA GLU A 128 1.29 3.33 -6.74
C GLU A 128 0.97 2.29 -5.68
N PHE A 129 1.86 1.31 -5.57
CA PHE A 129 1.82 0.22 -4.61
C PHE A 129 3.02 0.27 -3.67
N TRP A 130 2.76 0.02 -2.39
CA TRP A 130 3.79 -0.33 -1.44
C TRP A 130 4.13 -1.81 -1.61
N CYS A 131 5.23 -2.12 -2.30
CA CYS A 131 5.53 -3.48 -2.73
C CYS A 131 5.76 -4.46 -1.58
N SER A 132 6.40 -4.00 -0.49
CA SER A 132 6.67 -4.80 0.71
C SER A 132 7.00 -3.91 1.90
N ASP A 133 6.58 -4.33 3.10
CA ASP A 133 7.03 -3.73 4.36
C ASP A 133 8.50 -4.07 4.68
N ASN A 134 9.06 -5.11 4.04
CA ASN A 134 10.49 -5.37 4.11
C ASN A 134 11.25 -4.35 3.24
N THR A 135 11.90 -3.41 3.88
CA THR A 135 12.67 -2.33 3.26
C THR A 135 14.18 -2.54 3.33
N ASP A 136 14.63 -3.74 3.73
CA ASP A 136 16.03 -4.11 3.61
C ASP A 136 16.47 -3.99 2.14
N PRO A 137 17.51 -3.20 1.81
CA PRO A 137 17.86 -2.93 0.43
C PRO A 137 18.34 -4.18 -0.34
N ILE A 138 18.89 -5.18 0.34
CA ILE A 138 19.28 -6.45 -0.29
C ILE A 138 18.03 -7.23 -0.68
N GLU A 139 17.08 -7.36 0.24
CA GLU A 139 15.79 -8.02 -0.02
C GLU A 139 14.97 -7.26 -1.08
N ARG A 140 15.04 -5.92 -1.07
CA ARG A 140 14.34 -5.07 -2.05
C ARG A 140 14.80 -5.28 -3.48
N ILE A 141 16.04 -5.70 -3.72
CA ILE A 141 16.50 -6.10 -5.05
C ILE A 141 15.59 -7.21 -5.61
N TYR A 142 15.35 -8.26 -4.81
CA TYR A 142 14.52 -9.41 -5.22
C TYR A 142 13.04 -9.04 -5.29
N ILE A 143 12.54 -8.28 -4.32
CA ILE A 143 11.15 -7.83 -4.25
C ILE A 143 10.82 -6.95 -5.48
N GLN A 144 11.64 -5.95 -5.76
CA GLN A 144 11.42 -5.03 -6.89
C GLN A 144 11.60 -5.74 -8.23
N TRP A 145 12.55 -6.65 -8.33
CA TRP A 145 12.70 -7.51 -9.51
C TRP A 145 11.43 -8.33 -9.77
N GLY A 146 10.90 -9.01 -8.74
CA GLY A 146 9.67 -9.79 -8.84
C GLY A 146 8.47 -8.94 -9.22
N PHE A 147 8.26 -7.80 -8.55
CA PHE A 147 7.17 -6.87 -8.86
C PHE A 147 7.26 -6.33 -10.30
N SER A 148 8.46 -6.03 -10.77
CA SER A 148 8.67 -5.50 -12.12
C SER A 148 8.28 -6.47 -13.24
N GLN A 149 8.05 -7.76 -12.93
CA GLN A 149 7.52 -8.72 -13.91
C GLN A 149 6.05 -8.43 -14.26
N PHE A 150 5.31 -7.77 -13.37
CA PHE A 150 3.88 -7.54 -13.48
C PHE A 150 3.51 -6.05 -13.53
N PHE A 151 4.30 -5.18 -12.89
CA PHE A 151 3.99 -3.77 -12.74
C PHE A 151 5.14 -2.87 -13.19
N PRO A 152 4.86 -1.75 -13.87
CA PRO A 152 5.89 -0.81 -14.29
C PRO A 152 6.50 -0.07 -13.08
N ALA A 153 7.70 0.46 -13.23
CA ALA A 153 8.42 1.20 -12.19
C ALA A 153 7.57 2.35 -11.57
N LYS A 154 6.77 3.03 -12.38
CA LYS A 154 5.87 4.11 -11.92
C LYS A 154 4.74 3.67 -11.00
N ALA A 155 4.43 2.37 -10.96
CA ALA A 155 3.44 1.81 -10.03
C ALA A 155 4.07 1.28 -8.75
N MET A 156 5.38 1.34 -8.59
CA MET A 156 6.11 0.78 -7.44
C MET A 156 6.74 1.86 -6.59
N CYS A 157 6.59 1.75 -5.26
CA CYS A 157 7.27 2.60 -4.30
C CYS A 157 8.44 1.87 -3.65
N ALA A 158 9.56 2.58 -3.54
CA ALA A 158 10.74 2.14 -2.83
C ALA A 158 11.27 3.25 -1.94
N HIS A 159 11.43 2.95 -0.65
CA HIS A 159 11.90 3.92 0.32
C HIS A 159 13.26 3.53 0.90
N VAL A 160 14.09 4.53 1.10
CA VAL A 160 15.28 4.43 1.94
C VAL A 160 14.82 4.50 3.40
N THR A 161 15.12 3.46 4.17
CA THR A 161 14.70 3.37 5.56
C THR A 161 15.88 3.13 6.50
N SER A 162 15.61 3.05 7.79
CA SER A 162 16.62 2.70 8.80
C SER A 162 16.88 1.18 8.89
N TRP A 163 16.19 0.35 8.11
CA TRP A 163 16.42 -1.09 8.11
C TRP A 163 17.75 -1.42 7.43
N ASN A 164 18.48 -2.40 7.98
CA ASN A 164 19.80 -2.82 7.53
C ASN A 164 20.79 -1.65 7.37
N LYS A 165 21.05 -0.93 8.47
CA LYS A 165 22.00 0.20 8.51
C LYS A 165 23.46 -0.18 8.19
N ASN A 166 23.76 -1.49 8.09
CA ASN A 166 25.10 -1.97 7.70
C ASN A 166 25.40 -1.76 6.21
N THR A 167 24.39 -1.46 5.40
CA THR A 167 24.58 -1.09 4.00
C THR A 167 24.78 0.42 3.87
N SER A 168 25.62 0.83 2.92
CA SER A 168 25.88 2.26 2.69
C SER A 168 24.60 3.01 2.26
N VAL A 169 24.54 4.31 2.56
CA VAL A 169 23.45 5.18 2.07
C VAL A 169 23.38 5.14 0.54
N LYS A 170 24.55 5.11 -0.13
CA LYS A 170 24.62 4.96 -1.58
C LYS A 170 23.86 3.72 -2.07
N PHE A 171 24.15 2.56 -1.51
CA PHE A 171 23.49 1.32 -1.92
C PHE A 171 21.97 1.37 -1.69
N ARG A 172 21.53 1.87 -0.52
CA ARG A 172 20.11 2.03 -0.20
C ARG A 172 19.38 2.95 -1.17
N THR A 173 19.99 4.09 -1.51
CA THR A 173 19.42 5.05 -2.45
C THR A 173 19.43 4.53 -3.89
N ASP A 174 20.47 3.82 -4.32
CA ASP A 174 20.53 3.23 -5.66
C ASP A 174 19.40 2.20 -5.85
N VAL A 175 19.20 1.31 -4.88
CA VAL A 175 18.12 0.31 -4.92
C VAL A 175 16.74 0.99 -4.92
N ALA A 176 16.52 1.99 -4.08
CA ALA A 176 15.24 2.70 -4.02
C ALA A 176 14.98 3.54 -5.28
N SER A 177 16.03 4.01 -5.96
CA SER A 177 15.90 4.81 -7.18
C SER A 177 15.40 4.06 -8.41
N MET A 178 15.32 2.73 -8.35
CA MET A 178 14.75 1.91 -9.44
C MET A 178 13.23 2.13 -9.65
N CYS A 179 12.56 2.78 -8.68
CA CYS A 179 11.11 2.99 -8.64
C CYS A 179 10.81 4.43 -8.19
N LYS A 180 9.60 4.69 -7.68
CA LYS A 180 9.30 5.95 -7.00
C LYS A 180 10.08 6.03 -5.70
N LEU A 181 11.13 6.86 -5.72
CA LEU A 181 12.02 7.06 -4.58
C LEU A 181 11.31 7.80 -3.45
N GLY A 182 11.40 7.27 -2.24
CA GLY A 182 10.98 7.94 -1.01
C GLY A 182 11.98 7.74 0.13
N PHE A 183 11.78 8.47 1.21
CA PHE A 183 12.59 8.37 2.43
C PHE A 183 11.67 8.23 3.63
N ASP A 184 11.96 7.24 4.46
CA ASP A 184 11.29 6.95 5.72
C ASP A 184 12.36 6.68 6.79
N ILE A 185 13.09 7.73 7.14
CA ILE A 185 14.26 7.72 8.00
C ILE A 185 14.23 8.90 8.97
N GLY A 186 14.82 8.71 10.14
CA GLY A 186 15.08 9.81 11.08
C GLY A 186 16.27 10.66 10.62
N LEU A 187 16.04 11.85 10.09
CA LEU A 187 17.12 12.71 9.59
C LEU A 187 18.18 13.06 10.65
N LYS A 188 17.76 13.16 11.92
CA LYS A 188 18.66 13.42 13.06
C LYS A 188 19.60 12.26 13.37
N ASP A 189 19.35 11.08 12.83
CA ASP A 189 20.18 9.89 13.03
C ASP A 189 21.23 9.71 11.92
N MET A 190 21.26 10.65 10.96
CA MET A 190 22.17 10.63 9.81
C MET A 190 23.32 11.62 10.01
N SER A 191 24.51 11.28 9.48
CA SER A 191 25.62 12.23 9.40
C SER A 191 25.35 13.32 8.34
N ALA A 192 26.08 14.42 8.44
CA ALA A 192 25.99 15.49 7.44
C ALA A 192 26.35 15.01 6.02
N GLU A 193 27.34 14.12 5.91
CA GLU A 193 27.76 13.50 4.64
C GLU A 193 26.66 12.61 4.05
N GLU A 194 25.99 11.81 4.88
CA GLU A 194 24.86 10.98 4.44
C GLU A 194 23.69 11.82 3.97
N LEU A 195 23.39 12.94 4.65
CA LEU A 195 22.33 13.87 4.25
C LEU A 195 22.65 14.55 2.92
N GLU A 196 23.89 15.00 2.72
CA GLU A 196 24.35 15.58 1.44
C GLU A 196 24.25 14.56 0.31
N TYR A 197 24.63 13.31 0.59
CA TYR A 197 24.47 12.22 -0.39
C TYR A 197 22.99 11.98 -0.75
N CYS A 198 22.09 11.97 0.22
CA CYS A 198 20.67 11.84 -0.04
C CYS A 198 20.10 12.97 -0.90
N GLN A 199 20.52 14.21 -0.68
CA GLN A 199 20.13 15.35 -1.52
C GLN A 199 20.62 15.17 -2.96
N THR A 200 21.86 14.71 -3.14
CA THR A 200 22.41 14.37 -4.46
C THR A 200 21.63 13.24 -5.12
N ALA A 201 21.28 12.18 -4.37
CA ALA A 201 20.49 11.07 -4.87
C ALA A 201 19.09 11.51 -5.33
N VAL A 202 18.42 12.38 -4.57
CA VAL A 202 17.12 12.98 -4.95
C VAL A 202 17.25 13.80 -6.24
N SER A 203 18.30 14.61 -6.35
CA SER A 203 18.55 15.43 -7.54
C SER A 203 18.78 14.55 -8.78
N ASN A 204 19.58 13.50 -8.64
CA ASN A 204 19.82 12.53 -9.71
C ASN A 204 18.54 11.79 -10.09
N TRP A 205 17.76 11.33 -9.11
CA TRP A 205 16.48 10.66 -9.37
C TRP A 205 15.51 11.56 -10.12
N LYS A 206 15.39 12.85 -9.72
CA LYS A 206 14.55 13.82 -10.44
C LYS A 206 14.98 13.99 -11.90
N ARG A 207 16.30 14.04 -12.16
CA ARG A 207 16.85 14.13 -13.52
C ARG A 207 16.56 12.88 -14.36
N LEU A 208 16.62 11.69 -13.75
CA LEU A 208 16.41 10.40 -14.40
C LEU A 208 14.91 9.98 -14.42
N ASN A 209 14.06 10.67 -13.66
CA ASN A 209 12.66 10.33 -13.49
C ASN A 209 11.89 10.06 -14.80
N PRO A 210 12.04 10.86 -15.89
CA PRO A 210 11.34 10.56 -17.13
C PRO A 210 11.72 9.19 -17.72
N ALA A 211 13.00 8.80 -17.64
CA ALA A 211 13.43 7.49 -18.11
C ALA A 211 12.95 6.36 -17.20
N ILE A 212 12.97 6.55 -15.87
CA ILE A 212 12.53 5.53 -14.91
C ILE A 212 11.02 5.31 -14.97
N MET A 213 10.22 6.40 -15.10
CA MET A 213 8.77 6.34 -15.02
C MET A 213 8.10 6.01 -16.36
N ASP A 214 8.65 6.50 -17.46
CA ASP A 214 8.00 6.44 -18.77
C ASP A 214 8.82 5.70 -19.83
N GLY A 215 10.07 5.30 -19.51
CA GLY A 215 10.92 4.51 -20.38
C GLY A 215 10.63 3.01 -20.32
N ASP A 216 11.19 2.28 -21.27
CA ASP A 216 11.14 0.82 -21.27
C ASP A 216 12.17 0.24 -20.29
N GLN A 217 11.76 -0.74 -19.52
CA GLN A 217 12.63 -1.44 -18.59
C GLN A 217 13.13 -2.76 -19.17
N TYR A 218 14.44 -2.91 -19.25
CA TYR A 218 15.10 -4.14 -19.70
C TYR A 218 15.77 -4.82 -18.50
N ARG A 219 15.51 -6.12 -18.32
CA ARG A 219 16.13 -6.96 -17.30
C ARG A 219 17.24 -7.76 -17.96
N LEU A 220 18.48 -7.40 -17.69
CA LEU A 220 19.64 -7.98 -18.37
C LEU A 220 20.27 -9.13 -17.60
N VAL A 221 20.34 -9.00 -16.26
CA VAL A 221 20.94 -10.00 -15.38
C VAL A 221 20.08 -10.20 -14.15
N SER A 222 19.61 -11.42 -13.92
CA SER A 222 18.75 -11.78 -12.80
C SER A 222 19.52 -11.80 -11.48
N PRO A 223 18.93 -11.27 -10.37
CA PRO A 223 19.54 -11.39 -9.04
C PRO A 223 19.57 -12.83 -8.52
N TYR A 224 18.82 -13.75 -9.12
CA TYR A 224 18.85 -15.17 -8.78
C TYR A 224 19.97 -15.93 -9.46
N GLU A 225 20.60 -15.35 -10.48
CA GLU A 225 21.66 -15.97 -11.27
C GLU A 225 23.03 -15.34 -11.01
N SER A 226 23.06 -14.09 -10.51
CA SER A 226 24.30 -13.34 -10.32
C SER A 226 24.16 -12.31 -9.20
N ASN A 227 25.29 -12.03 -8.53
CA ASN A 227 25.41 -10.90 -7.60
C ASN A 227 25.59 -9.53 -8.33
N HIS A 228 25.63 -9.55 -9.66
CA HIS A 228 25.69 -8.36 -10.52
C HIS A 228 24.38 -8.26 -11.30
N MET A 229 23.31 -7.87 -10.58
CA MET A 229 22.00 -7.64 -11.18
C MET A 229 22.01 -6.41 -12.09
N ALA A 230 21.36 -6.50 -13.26
CA ALA A 230 21.17 -5.40 -14.18
C ALA A 230 19.84 -5.52 -14.98
#